data_7d362e6b791c386602f18251c4f0d31f
#
_entry.id   7d362e6b791c386602f18251c4f0d31f
#
_cell.length_a   1.000
_cell.length_b   1.000
_cell.length_c   1.000
_cell.angle_alpha   90.00
_cell.angle_beta   90.00
_cell.angle_gamma   90.00
#
_symmetry.space_group_name_H-M   'P 1'
#
loop_
_entity.id
_entity.type
_entity.pdbx_description
1 polymer ?
#
loop_
_entity_poly.entity_id
_entity_poly.type
_entity_poly.pdbx_seq_one_letter_code
_entity_poly.pdbx_strand_id
1 'polypeptide(L)'
;APEFYRLRIANQIINLSVDSTETITVKASYPKMSTGYTVSGSEECATIKDLAIKQINLQSFVIGIENNPAIGYDAAEDNIRKVIEQYKDFIKRNYIYKQPMKASSYFALFQALGQRLIFNPRESKEDIKAFAAVATSWDTYYPGSLRGENLHNIAIEGMKNVRIMQNKLAESQQGIDPSKVHTSNIIEIALPDNHGNMRRITDLVGKAVLLDFHV
;
A
#
# COMPACT_ATOMS: atom_id res chain seq x y z
N ALA A 1 7.91 -17.33 -15.87
CA ALA A 1 7.66 -16.75 -14.54
C ALA A 1 6.71 -17.66 -13.77
N PRO A 2 6.84 -17.73 -12.45
CA PRO A 2 5.92 -18.50 -11.64
C PRO A 2 4.50 -17.92 -11.69
N GLU A 3 3.50 -18.81 -11.71
CA GLU A 3 2.08 -18.45 -11.71
C GLU A 3 1.44 -18.75 -10.36
N PHE A 4 0.50 -17.87 -9.93
CA PHE A 4 -0.15 -17.98 -8.63
C PHE A 4 -1.57 -18.54 -8.78
N TYR A 5 -1.88 -19.50 -7.93
CA TYR A 5 -3.17 -20.15 -7.87
C TYR A 5 -3.76 -20.09 -6.47
N ARG A 6 -5.09 -20.11 -6.39
CA ARG A 6 -5.84 -20.17 -5.14
C ARG A 6 -6.82 -21.35 -5.19
N LEU A 7 -6.65 -22.27 -4.25
CA LEU A 7 -7.66 -23.26 -3.96
C LEU A 7 -8.61 -22.70 -2.91
N ARG A 8 -9.89 -22.58 -3.23
CA ARG A 8 -10.89 -22.03 -2.32
C ARG A 8 -12.02 -23.00 -2.10
N ILE A 9 -12.34 -23.27 -0.82
CA ILE A 9 -13.52 -24.01 -0.39
C ILE A 9 -14.20 -23.18 0.70
N ALA A 10 -15.41 -22.74 0.45
CA ALA A 10 -16.12 -21.75 1.27
C ALA A 10 -15.23 -20.49 1.52
N ASN A 11 -14.90 -20.21 2.78
CA ASN A 11 -14.02 -19.10 3.20
C ASN A 11 -12.56 -19.53 3.44
N GLN A 12 -12.21 -20.80 3.16
CA GLN A 12 -10.86 -21.31 3.33
C GLN A 12 -10.08 -21.18 2.03
N ILE A 13 -8.83 -20.71 2.11
CA ILE A 13 -7.97 -20.45 0.96
C ILE A 13 -6.60 -21.09 1.18
N ILE A 14 -6.09 -21.75 0.15
CA ILE A 14 -4.69 -22.15 0.02
C ILE A 14 -4.10 -21.39 -1.16
N ASN A 15 -3.00 -20.69 -0.94
CA ASN A 15 -2.25 -20.01 -1.98
C ASN A 15 -1.09 -20.89 -2.43
N LEU A 16 -0.89 -20.98 -3.73
CA LEU A 16 0.15 -21.77 -4.38
C LEU A 16 0.86 -20.91 -5.43
N SER A 17 2.13 -21.19 -5.65
CA SER A 17 2.86 -20.74 -6.81
C SER A 17 3.36 -21.96 -7.55
N VAL A 18 3.15 -21.99 -8.86
CA VAL A 18 3.53 -23.14 -9.71
C VAL A 18 4.52 -22.65 -10.75
N ASP A 19 5.68 -23.28 -10.77
CA ASP A 19 6.60 -23.24 -11.90
C ASP A 19 6.29 -24.38 -12.86
N SER A 20 6.59 -24.21 -14.12
CA SER A 20 6.32 -25.20 -15.18
C SER A 20 6.99 -26.56 -14.98
N THR A 21 7.94 -26.67 -14.06
CA THR A 21 8.74 -27.89 -13.82
C THR A 21 8.33 -28.66 -12.56
N GLU A 22 7.41 -28.12 -11.75
CA GLU A 22 7.06 -28.68 -10.46
C GLU A 22 5.80 -29.57 -10.51
N THR A 23 5.82 -30.65 -9.73
CA THR A 23 4.65 -31.45 -9.43
C THR A 23 4.29 -31.24 -7.96
N ILE A 24 3.22 -30.49 -7.70
CA ILE A 24 2.82 -30.08 -6.37
C ILE A 24 1.69 -30.97 -5.87
N THR A 25 1.88 -31.56 -4.70
CA THR A 25 0.84 -32.33 -4.00
C THR A 25 0.36 -31.56 -2.78
N VAL A 26 -0.94 -31.31 -2.70
CA VAL A 26 -1.59 -30.64 -1.56
C VAL A 26 -2.57 -31.60 -0.91
N LYS A 27 -2.47 -31.74 0.43
CA LYS A 27 -3.45 -32.49 1.25
C LYS A 27 -4.02 -31.51 2.28
N ALA A 28 -5.32 -31.37 2.30
CA ALA A 28 -6.05 -30.48 3.19
C ALA A 28 -7.35 -31.09 3.66
N SER A 29 -7.79 -30.71 4.86
CA SER A 29 -9.06 -31.15 5.43
C SER A 29 -9.88 -29.95 5.89
N TYR A 30 -11.14 -29.91 5.48
CA TYR A 30 -12.10 -28.91 5.96
C TYR A 30 -12.51 -29.24 7.42
N PRO A 31 -12.69 -28.26 8.31
CA PRO A 31 -12.70 -26.81 8.08
C PRO A 31 -11.35 -26.10 8.32
N LYS A 32 -10.27 -26.81 8.58
CA LYS A 32 -8.94 -26.22 8.88
C LYS A 32 -8.02 -26.18 7.65
N MET A 33 -8.59 -26.04 6.48
CA MET A 33 -7.86 -26.11 5.21
C MET A 33 -6.79 -25.02 5.07
N SER A 34 -7.08 -23.79 5.48
CA SER A 34 -6.12 -22.65 5.33
C SER A 34 -4.88 -22.76 6.21
N THR A 35 -4.94 -23.46 7.32
CA THR A 35 -3.84 -23.53 8.29
C THR A 35 -3.27 -24.92 8.46
N GLY A 36 -4.09 -25.96 8.25
CA GLY A 36 -3.73 -27.36 8.52
C GLY A 36 -3.38 -28.19 7.28
N TYR A 37 -3.16 -27.56 6.12
CA TYR A 37 -2.79 -28.32 4.92
C TYR A 37 -1.30 -28.69 4.90
N THR A 38 -0.98 -29.72 4.13
CA THR A 38 0.40 -30.03 3.77
C THR A 38 0.61 -29.80 2.29
N VAL A 39 1.82 -29.36 1.94
CA VAL A 39 2.24 -29.18 0.55
C VAL A 39 3.61 -29.82 0.38
N SER A 40 3.80 -30.53 -0.72
CA SER A 40 5.07 -31.16 -1.10
C SER A 40 5.30 -31.01 -2.60
N GLY A 41 6.56 -31.10 -3.01
CA GLY A 41 7.00 -30.95 -4.41
C GLY A 41 7.35 -29.52 -4.81
N SER A 42 7.22 -28.53 -3.91
CA SER A 42 7.64 -27.13 -4.14
C SER A 42 8.07 -26.47 -2.85
N GLU A 43 9.30 -25.97 -2.79
CA GLU A 43 9.81 -25.15 -1.68
C GLU A 43 9.09 -23.78 -1.63
N GLU A 44 8.76 -23.23 -2.80
CA GLU A 44 8.04 -21.96 -2.88
C GLU A 44 6.64 -22.07 -2.27
N CYS A 45 5.91 -23.14 -2.58
CA CYS A 45 4.60 -23.39 -1.97
C CYS A 45 4.70 -23.62 -0.45
N ALA A 46 5.76 -24.26 0.04
CA ALA A 46 6.00 -24.41 1.47
C ALA A 46 6.28 -23.05 2.14
N THR A 47 7.06 -22.19 1.49
CA THR A 47 7.36 -20.84 1.97
C THR A 47 6.12 -19.94 1.93
N ILE A 48 5.31 -20.01 0.87
CA ILE A 48 4.04 -19.27 0.75
C ILE A 48 3.05 -19.71 1.84
N LYS A 49 3.00 -21.02 2.15
CA LYS A 49 2.21 -21.52 3.27
C LYS A 49 2.65 -20.89 4.59
N ASP A 50 3.95 -20.88 4.87
CA ASP A 50 4.50 -20.28 6.09
C ASP A 50 4.15 -18.78 6.19
N LEU A 51 4.29 -18.04 5.10
CA LEU A 51 3.89 -16.63 5.01
C LEU A 51 2.39 -16.44 5.24
N ALA A 52 1.55 -17.28 4.65
CA ALA A 52 0.10 -17.21 4.82
C ALA A 52 -0.32 -17.47 6.28
N ILE A 53 0.31 -18.45 6.95
CA ILE A 53 0.06 -18.75 8.37
C ILE A 53 0.52 -17.55 9.24
N LYS A 54 1.68 -16.97 8.96
CA LYS A 54 2.16 -15.78 9.68
C LYS A 54 1.20 -14.59 9.53
N GLN A 55 0.64 -14.39 8.34
CA GLN A 55 -0.38 -13.35 8.11
C GLN A 55 -1.66 -13.62 8.91
N ILE A 56 -2.15 -14.86 8.93
CA ILE A 56 -3.33 -15.25 9.71
C ILE A 56 -3.09 -15.00 11.20
N ASN A 57 -1.91 -15.34 11.71
CA ASN A 57 -1.54 -15.10 13.10
C ASN A 57 -1.47 -13.60 13.43
N LEU A 58 -0.89 -12.79 12.53
CA LEU A 58 -0.89 -11.33 12.67
C LEU A 58 -2.32 -10.78 12.73
N GLN A 59 -3.20 -11.22 11.82
CA GLN A 59 -4.60 -10.79 11.79
C GLN A 59 -5.33 -11.16 13.09
N SER A 60 -5.14 -12.38 13.58
CA SER A 60 -5.74 -12.82 14.85
C SER A 60 -5.24 -12.01 16.03
N PHE A 61 -3.96 -11.63 16.03
CA PHE A 61 -3.37 -10.80 17.08
C PHE A 61 -3.94 -9.38 17.05
N VAL A 62 -4.05 -8.77 15.87
CA VAL A 62 -4.64 -7.43 15.69
C VAL A 62 -6.09 -7.43 16.18
N ILE A 63 -6.91 -8.40 15.75
CA ILE A 63 -8.30 -8.56 16.20
C ILE A 63 -8.36 -8.72 17.73
N GLY A 64 -7.41 -9.44 18.33
CA GLY A 64 -7.31 -9.60 19.79
C GLY A 64 -7.07 -8.28 20.51
N ILE A 65 -6.26 -7.38 19.96
CA ILE A 65 -6.04 -6.02 20.51
C ILE A 65 -7.30 -5.17 20.35
N GLU A 66 -7.90 -5.15 19.16
CA GLU A 66 -9.10 -4.36 18.85
C GLU A 66 -10.29 -4.72 19.75
N ASN A 67 -10.44 -6.00 20.08
CA ASN A 67 -11.53 -6.51 20.89
C ASN A 67 -11.22 -6.54 22.40
N ASN A 68 -10.08 -6.02 22.84
CA ASN A 68 -9.72 -6.01 24.25
C ASN A 68 -10.26 -4.75 24.97
N PRO A 69 -11.30 -4.88 25.81
CA PRO A 69 -11.91 -3.73 26.47
C PRO A 69 -11.01 -3.08 27.53
N ALA A 70 -9.93 -3.73 27.94
CA ALA A 70 -8.97 -3.20 28.91
C ALA A 70 -7.96 -2.24 28.29
N ILE A 71 -7.89 -2.16 26.96
CA ILE A 71 -6.95 -1.31 26.23
C ILE A 71 -7.71 -0.11 25.69
N GLY A 72 -7.27 1.11 26.05
CA GLY A 72 -7.84 2.35 25.48
C GLY A 72 -7.51 2.46 23.97
N TYR A 73 -8.35 3.21 23.24
CA TYR A 73 -8.26 3.34 21.78
C TYR A 73 -6.87 3.72 21.28
N ASP A 74 -6.26 4.77 21.84
CA ASP A 74 -4.94 5.26 21.43
C ASP A 74 -3.83 4.21 21.66
N ALA A 75 -3.90 3.50 22.81
CA ALA A 75 -2.96 2.44 23.14
C ALA A 75 -3.14 1.22 22.23
N ALA A 76 -4.37 0.90 21.84
CA ALA A 76 -4.65 -0.19 20.90
C ALA A 76 -4.08 0.14 19.51
N GLU A 77 -4.30 1.37 19.01
CA GLU A 77 -3.74 1.82 17.72
C GLU A 77 -2.21 1.80 17.71
N ASP A 78 -1.57 2.28 18.77
CA ASP A 78 -0.11 2.25 18.90
C ASP A 78 0.44 0.82 18.94
N ASN A 79 -0.23 -0.09 19.64
CA ASN A 79 0.17 -1.49 19.71
C ASN A 79 0.04 -2.17 18.34
N ILE A 80 -1.07 -1.96 17.65
CA ILE A 80 -1.31 -2.50 16.30
C ILE A 80 -0.24 -1.99 15.35
N ARG A 81 0.04 -0.69 15.34
CA ARG A 81 1.08 -0.09 14.49
C ARG A 81 2.45 -0.74 14.74
N LYS A 82 2.85 -0.88 16.00
CA LYS A 82 4.13 -1.52 16.38
C LYS A 82 4.22 -2.96 15.90
N VAL A 83 3.18 -3.74 16.07
CA VAL A 83 3.16 -5.15 15.65
C VAL A 83 3.22 -5.29 14.15
N ILE A 84 2.50 -4.44 13.41
CA ILE A 84 2.56 -4.41 11.93
C ILE A 84 3.98 -4.04 11.46
N GLU A 85 4.62 -3.03 12.03
CA GLU A 85 5.98 -2.64 11.65
C GLU A 85 7.01 -3.75 11.98
N GLN A 86 6.89 -4.41 13.13
CA GLN A 86 7.72 -5.57 13.47
C GLN A 86 7.55 -6.72 12.46
N TYR A 87 6.30 -6.99 12.07
CA TYR A 87 5.99 -7.98 11.05
C TYR A 87 6.62 -7.60 9.71
N LYS A 88 6.44 -6.36 9.26
CA LYS A 88 7.03 -5.84 8.01
C LYS A 88 8.54 -5.98 8.00
N ASP A 89 9.20 -5.60 9.08
CA ASP A 89 10.64 -5.72 9.21
C ASP A 89 11.13 -7.17 9.15
N PHE A 90 10.42 -8.07 9.82
CA PHE A 90 10.70 -9.49 9.76
C PHE A 90 10.57 -10.05 8.34
N ILE A 91 9.47 -9.73 7.65
CA ILE A 91 9.20 -10.19 6.28
C ILE A 91 10.21 -9.60 5.29
N LYS A 92 10.53 -8.30 5.40
CA LYS A 92 11.55 -7.65 4.55
C LYS A 92 12.89 -8.36 4.66
N ARG A 93 13.37 -8.59 5.88
CA ARG A 93 14.71 -9.18 6.12
C ARG A 93 14.79 -10.66 5.73
N ASN A 94 13.78 -11.44 6.04
CA ASN A 94 13.85 -12.90 5.92
C ASN A 94 13.37 -13.43 4.56
N TYR A 95 12.56 -12.66 3.83
CA TYR A 95 12.00 -13.09 2.55
C TYR A 95 12.31 -12.09 1.44
N ILE A 96 11.80 -10.86 1.50
CA ILE A 96 11.82 -9.91 0.38
C ILE A 96 13.25 -9.56 -0.06
N TYR A 97 14.11 -9.12 0.86
CA TYR A 97 15.48 -8.72 0.52
C TYR A 97 16.45 -9.90 0.43
N LYS A 98 16.11 -11.01 1.07
CA LYS A 98 16.98 -12.20 1.04
C LYS A 98 16.92 -12.91 -0.31
N GLN A 99 15.73 -13.03 -0.88
CA GLN A 99 15.50 -13.75 -2.14
C GLN A 99 14.43 -13.04 -2.99
N PRO A 100 14.69 -11.81 -3.49
CA PRO A 100 13.69 -10.98 -4.16
C PRO A 100 13.15 -11.60 -5.46
N MET A 101 13.91 -12.53 -6.09
CA MET A 101 13.47 -13.24 -7.30
C MET A 101 12.39 -14.31 -7.04
N LYS A 102 12.21 -14.71 -5.78
CA LYS A 102 11.30 -15.80 -5.42
C LYS A 102 9.82 -15.41 -5.52
N ALA A 103 8.97 -16.38 -5.87
CA ALA A 103 7.53 -16.21 -5.86
C ALA A 103 6.99 -15.86 -4.46
N SER A 104 7.59 -16.42 -3.43
CA SER A 104 7.27 -16.12 -2.04
C SER A 104 7.51 -14.64 -1.68
N SER A 105 8.53 -14.00 -2.23
CA SER A 105 8.78 -12.56 -2.04
C SER A 105 7.73 -11.70 -2.74
N TYR A 106 7.31 -12.09 -3.95
CA TYR A 106 6.16 -11.48 -4.62
C TYR A 106 4.89 -11.62 -3.77
N PHE A 107 4.59 -12.84 -3.30
CA PHE A 107 3.42 -13.10 -2.46
C PHE A 107 3.43 -12.25 -1.18
N ALA A 108 4.60 -12.10 -0.53
CA ALA A 108 4.75 -11.32 0.69
C ALA A 108 4.36 -9.85 0.51
N LEU A 109 4.68 -9.23 -0.63
CA LEU A 109 4.33 -7.83 -0.92
C LEU A 109 2.81 -7.58 -0.96
N PHE A 110 2.03 -8.58 -1.36
CA PHE A 110 0.58 -8.46 -1.53
C PHE A 110 -0.23 -9.03 -0.35
N GLN A 111 0.42 -9.31 0.78
CA GLN A 111 -0.28 -9.67 2.00
C GLN A 111 -1.10 -8.49 2.53
N ALA A 112 -2.28 -8.79 3.09
CA ALA A 112 -3.22 -7.78 3.55
C ALA A 112 -3.80 -8.11 4.92
N LEU A 113 -4.17 -7.10 5.69
CA LEU A 113 -5.02 -7.17 6.87
C LEU A 113 -6.39 -6.59 6.51
N GLY A 114 -7.39 -7.44 6.42
CA GLY A 114 -8.68 -7.05 5.86
C GLY A 114 -8.53 -6.58 4.40
N GLN A 115 -8.88 -5.33 4.13
CA GLN A 115 -8.78 -4.72 2.79
C GLN A 115 -7.52 -3.87 2.58
N ARG A 116 -6.66 -3.72 3.60
CA ARG A 116 -5.46 -2.91 3.52
C ARG A 116 -4.22 -3.78 3.30
N LEU A 117 -3.41 -3.42 2.32
CA LEU A 117 -2.09 -4.04 2.17
C LEU A 117 -1.23 -3.77 3.39
N ILE A 118 -0.49 -4.80 3.85
CA ILE A 118 0.51 -4.66 4.91
C ILE A 118 1.67 -3.79 4.42
N PHE A 119 2.12 -4.02 3.19
CA PHE A 119 3.08 -3.17 2.49
C PHE A 119 2.32 -2.19 1.59
N ASN A 120 2.27 -0.91 1.96
CA ASN A 120 1.53 0.10 1.21
C ASN A 120 2.46 1.00 0.38
N PRO A 121 2.63 0.71 -0.92
CA PRO A 121 3.51 1.50 -1.78
C PRO A 121 2.98 2.90 -2.10
N ARG A 122 1.75 3.22 -1.72
CA ARG A 122 1.17 4.56 -1.96
C ARG A 122 1.51 5.56 -0.88
N GLU A 123 1.80 5.09 0.34
CA GLU A 123 1.97 5.93 1.52
C GLU A 123 3.37 5.82 2.14
N SER A 124 4.04 4.69 1.96
CA SER A 124 5.31 4.40 2.62
C SER A 124 6.48 4.30 1.64
N LYS A 125 7.44 5.22 1.78
CA LYS A 125 8.70 5.17 1.01
C LYS A 125 9.49 3.88 1.25
N GLU A 126 9.45 3.36 2.48
CA GLU A 126 10.14 2.11 2.82
C GLU A 126 9.46 0.89 2.19
N ASP A 127 8.14 0.93 2.04
CA ASP A 127 7.42 -0.15 1.36
C ASP A 127 7.67 -0.10 -0.16
N ILE A 128 7.75 1.09 -0.76
CA ILE A 128 8.13 1.25 -2.17
C ILE A 128 9.48 0.60 -2.45
N LYS A 129 10.47 0.73 -1.56
CA LYS A 129 11.77 0.08 -1.71
C LYS A 129 11.65 -1.44 -1.78
N ALA A 130 10.75 -2.04 -0.99
CA ALA A 130 10.49 -3.47 -1.03
C ALA A 130 9.89 -3.89 -2.38
N PHE A 131 8.91 -3.15 -2.90
CA PHE A 131 8.37 -3.38 -4.25
C PHE A 131 9.42 -3.22 -5.33
N ALA A 132 10.23 -2.16 -5.28
CA ALA A 132 11.29 -1.90 -6.25
C ALA A 132 12.36 -3.00 -6.26
N ALA A 133 12.75 -3.52 -5.09
CA ALA A 133 13.73 -4.61 -4.99
C ALA A 133 13.23 -5.89 -5.67
N VAL A 134 11.98 -6.27 -5.46
CA VAL A 134 11.37 -7.44 -6.11
C VAL A 134 11.19 -7.18 -7.61
N ALA A 135 10.70 -5.98 -8.00
CA ALA A 135 10.53 -5.60 -9.40
C ALA A 135 11.86 -5.73 -10.19
N THR A 136 12.93 -5.11 -9.71
CA THR A 136 14.25 -5.17 -10.34
C THR A 136 14.77 -6.61 -10.48
N SER A 137 14.54 -7.42 -9.45
CA SER A 137 14.93 -8.83 -9.48
C SER A 137 14.11 -9.62 -10.49
N TRP A 138 12.79 -9.38 -10.56
CA TRP A 138 11.90 -10.05 -11.52
C TRP A 138 12.19 -9.66 -12.96
N ASP A 139 12.57 -8.42 -13.24
CA ASP A 139 13.02 -7.98 -14.56
C ASP A 139 14.26 -8.78 -15.03
N THR A 140 15.14 -9.14 -14.09
CA THR A 140 16.36 -9.90 -14.39
C THR A 140 16.08 -11.39 -14.58
N TYR A 141 15.27 -12.00 -13.69
CA TYR A 141 15.05 -13.45 -13.69
C TYR A 141 13.87 -13.88 -14.56
N TYR A 142 12.91 -12.99 -14.79
CA TYR A 142 11.68 -13.24 -15.55
C TYR A 142 11.39 -12.08 -16.52
N PRO A 143 12.32 -11.79 -17.47
CA PRO A 143 12.19 -10.65 -18.35
C PRO A 143 10.90 -10.71 -19.16
N GLY A 144 10.19 -9.58 -19.27
CA GLY A 144 8.92 -9.48 -19.98
C GLY A 144 7.72 -10.14 -19.28
N SER A 145 7.84 -10.52 -18.00
CA SER A 145 6.71 -11.04 -17.26
C SER A 145 5.74 -9.92 -16.88
N LEU A 146 4.44 -10.14 -17.13
CA LEU A 146 3.38 -9.17 -16.76
C LEU A 146 3.39 -8.82 -15.27
N ARG A 147 3.79 -9.75 -14.41
CA ARG A 147 3.91 -9.53 -12.96
C ARG A 147 5.09 -8.64 -12.61
N GLY A 148 6.23 -8.80 -13.30
CA GLY A 148 7.38 -7.91 -13.17
C GLY A 148 7.03 -6.48 -13.60
N GLU A 149 6.41 -6.32 -14.78
CA GLU A 149 5.93 -5.03 -15.27
C GLU A 149 4.95 -4.36 -14.30
N ASN A 150 4.03 -5.14 -13.72
CA ASN A 150 3.08 -4.62 -12.73
C ASN A 150 3.79 -4.11 -11.46
N LEU A 151 4.76 -4.88 -10.93
CA LEU A 151 5.56 -4.44 -9.78
C LEU A 151 6.34 -3.16 -10.08
N HIS A 152 6.90 -3.07 -11.28
CA HIS A 152 7.64 -1.88 -11.73
C HIS A 152 6.72 -0.64 -11.78
N ASN A 153 5.55 -0.79 -12.35
CA ASN A 153 4.54 0.28 -12.42
C ASN A 153 4.08 0.71 -11.02
N ILE A 154 3.84 -0.24 -10.11
CA ILE A 154 3.48 0.06 -8.69
C ILE A 154 4.60 0.84 -8.01
N ALA A 155 5.85 0.45 -8.19
CA ALA A 155 7.00 1.14 -7.59
C ALA A 155 7.14 2.57 -8.12
N ILE A 156 7.02 2.78 -9.46
CA ILE A 156 7.08 4.10 -10.08
C ILE A 156 5.94 4.99 -9.61
N GLU A 157 4.71 4.49 -9.62
CA GLU A 157 3.53 5.24 -9.15
C GLU A 157 3.69 5.64 -7.68
N GLY A 158 4.14 4.70 -6.84
CA GLY A 158 4.42 4.96 -5.43
C GLY A 158 5.44 6.08 -5.22
N MET A 159 6.56 6.04 -5.96
CA MET A 159 7.58 7.11 -5.90
C MET A 159 7.02 8.47 -6.30
N LYS A 160 6.18 8.54 -7.34
CA LYS A 160 5.52 9.78 -7.76
C LYS A 160 4.61 10.31 -6.65
N ASN A 161 3.78 9.46 -6.06
CA ASN A 161 2.83 9.84 -5.01
C ASN A 161 3.54 10.37 -3.76
N VAL A 162 4.58 9.67 -3.29
CA VAL A 162 5.37 10.13 -2.13
C VAL A 162 6.04 11.48 -2.41
N ARG A 163 6.56 11.70 -3.62
CA ARG A 163 7.15 12.98 -4.00
C ARG A 163 6.11 14.11 -3.98
N ILE A 164 4.90 13.86 -4.50
CA ILE A 164 3.81 14.83 -4.48
C ILE A 164 3.41 15.17 -3.03
N MET A 165 3.29 14.15 -2.15
CA MET A 165 2.97 14.37 -0.74
C MET A 165 4.07 15.19 -0.03
N GLN A 166 5.35 14.88 -0.27
CA GLN A 166 6.47 15.62 0.30
C GLN A 166 6.50 17.09 -0.16
N ASN A 167 6.23 17.34 -1.44
CA ASN A 167 6.14 18.71 -1.96
C ASN A 167 4.99 19.48 -1.30
N LYS A 168 3.79 18.88 -1.19
CA LYS A 168 2.65 19.51 -0.51
C LYS A 168 2.92 19.81 0.96
N LEU A 169 3.61 18.91 1.66
CA LEU A 169 4.01 19.14 3.06
C LEU A 169 5.04 20.27 3.17
N ALA A 170 6.01 20.32 2.26
CA ALA A 170 7.00 21.41 2.22
C ALA A 170 6.34 22.77 1.91
N GLU A 171 5.39 22.81 0.98
CA GLU A 171 4.60 24.01 0.66
C GLU A 171 3.74 24.46 1.86
N SER A 172 3.14 23.54 2.60
CA SER A 172 2.33 23.86 3.78
C SER A 172 3.15 24.32 4.98
N GLN A 173 4.42 23.90 5.07
CA GLN A 173 5.36 24.34 6.12
C GLN A 173 6.09 25.64 5.79
N GLN A 174 6.25 25.97 4.50
CA GLN A 174 6.64 27.29 4.08
C GLN A 174 5.40 28.16 4.20
N GLY A 175 5.24 28.83 5.35
CA GLY A 175 4.22 29.87 5.49
C GLY A 175 4.27 30.77 4.26
N ILE A 176 3.10 31.14 3.74
CA ILE A 176 2.98 32.06 2.59
C ILE A 176 3.84 33.28 2.91
N ASP A 177 5.01 33.38 2.27
CA ASP A 177 5.85 34.57 2.36
C ASP A 177 5.06 35.71 1.71
N PRO A 178 4.59 36.71 2.47
CA PRO A 178 3.76 37.78 1.93
C PRO A 178 4.46 38.54 0.80
N SER A 179 5.79 38.49 0.73
CA SER A 179 6.59 39.14 -0.31
C SER A 179 6.58 38.40 -1.66
N LYS A 180 6.18 37.12 -1.67
CA LYS A 180 6.06 36.30 -2.87
C LYS A 180 4.64 36.20 -3.42
N VAL A 181 3.68 36.83 -2.77
CA VAL A 181 2.33 36.99 -3.32
C VAL A 181 2.40 38.03 -4.42
N HIS A 182 2.68 37.59 -5.64
CA HIS A 182 2.59 38.46 -6.81
C HIS A 182 1.12 38.79 -7.06
N THR A 183 0.69 39.95 -6.61
CA THR A 183 -0.65 40.53 -6.89
C THR A 183 -0.82 40.97 -8.35
N SER A 184 0.18 40.75 -9.20
CA SER A 184 0.20 41.25 -10.58
C SER A 184 -0.64 40.50 -11.60
N ASN A 185 -1.32 39.39 -11.23
CA ASN A 185 -2.14 38.59 -12.14
C ASN A 185 -3.57 38.34 -11.63
N ILE A 186 -4.11 39.23 -10.82
CA ILE A 186 -5.55 39.19 -10.54
C ILE A 186 -6.23 39.63 -11.83
N ILE A 187 -6.86 38.66 -12.53
CA ILE A 187 -7.79 38.98 -13.65
C ILE A 187 -8.84 39.88 -13.05
N GLU A 188 -8.92 41.11 -13.56
CA GLU A 188 -9.92 42.07 -13.10
C GLU A 188 -11.33 41.61 -13.56
N ILE A 189 -12.01 40.95 -12.63
CA ILE A 189 -13.40 40.55 -12.83
C ILE A 189 -14.27 41.68 -12.26
N ALA A 190 -15.07 42.29 -13.11
CA ALA A 190 -16.06 43.29 -12.73
C ALA A 190 -17.46 42.73 -12.96
N LEU A 191 -18.27 42.61 -11.91
CA LEU A 191 -19.64 42.11 -11.97
C LEU A 191 -20.61 43.09 -11.27
N PRO A 192 -21.85 43.24 -11.73
CA PRO A 192 -22.85 44.00 -11.04
C PRO A 192 -23.32 43.26 -9.77
N ASP A 193 -23.44 44.01 -8.67
CA ASP A 193 -24.10 43.52 -7.47
C ASP A 193 -25.65 43.48 -7.63
N ASN A 194 -26.34 43.00 -6.59
CA ASN A 194 -27.83 42.92 -6.60
C ASN A 194 -28.53 44.28 -6.64
N HIS A 195 -27.79 45.38 -6.56
CA HIS A 195 -28.28 46.76 -6.71
C HIS A 195 -27.86 47.39 -8.06
N GLY A 196 -27.20 46.61 -8.93
CA GLY A 196 -26.74 47.07 -10.23
C GLY A 196 -25.42 47.87 -10.22
N ASN A 197 -24.74 47.96 -9.09
CA ASN A 197 -23.45 48.64 -9.01
C ASN A 197 -22.31 47.69 -9.42
N MET A 198 -21.41 48.15 -10.26
CA MET A 198 -20.25 47.38 -10.67
C MET A 198 -19.29 47.22 -9.50
N ARG A 199 -19.00 45.95 -9.12
CA ARG A 199 -18.01 45.54 -8.13
C ARG A 199 -16.82 44.89 -8.82
N ARG A 200 -15.63 45.27 -8.44
CA ARG A 200 -14.37 44.73 -8.95
C ARG A 200 -13.66 43.90 -7.89
N ILE A 201 -13.00 42.84 -8.30
CA ILE A 201 -12.16 42.05 -7.34
C ILE A 201 -11.09 42.92 -6.74
N THR A 202 -10.53 43.89 -7.50
CA THR A 202 -9.55 44.86 -7.02
C THR A 202 -10.05 45.75 -5.87
N ASP A 203 -11.36 45.94 -5.71
CA ASP A 203 -11.97 46.70 -4.60
C ASP A 203 -11.90 45.93 -3.27
N LEU A 204 -11.51 44.66 -3.34
CA LEU A 204 -11.45 43.74 -2.19
C LEU A 204 -10.00 43.47 -1.73
N VAL A 205 -9.03 44.22 -2.23
CA VAL A 205 -7.62 44.11 -1.81
C VAL A 205 -7.50 44.22 -0.28
N GLY A 206 -6.82 43.26 0.33
CA GLY A 206 -6.65 43.20 1.79
C GLY A 206 -7.77 42.46 2.54
N LYS A 207 -8.76 41.88 1.83
CA LYS A 207 -9.82 41.04 2.40
C LYS A 207 -9.65 39.59 1.91
N ALA A 208 -10.05 38.62 2.74
CA ALA A 208 -10.19 37.25 2.28
C ALA A 208 -11.46 37.14 1.42
N VAL A 209 -11.34 36.69 0.17
CA VAL A 209 -12.43 36.56 -0.80
C VAL A 209 -12.60 35.11 -1.15
N LEU A 210 -13.80 34.55 -0.95
CA LEU A 210 -14.23 33.26 -1.44
C LEU A 210 -15.00 33.47 -2.76
N LEU A 211 -14.48 32.89 -3.85
CA LEU A 211 -15.18 32.85 -5.13
C LEU A 211 -15.89 31.52 -5.25
N ASP A 212 -17.22 31.55 -5.36
CA ASP A 212 -18.06 30.38 -5.56
C ASP A 212 -18.66 30.45 -6.96
N PHE A 213 -18.44 29.40 -7.76
CA PHE A 213 -18.95 29.28 -9.12
C PHE A 213 -20.04 28.22 -9.15
N HIS A 214 -21.28 28.63 -9.28
CA HIS A 214 -22.40 27.74 -9.55
C HIS A 214 -22.59 27.55 -11.04
N VAL A 215 -22.71 26.28 -11.48
CA VAL A 215 -23.11 25.90 -12.85
C VAL A 215 -24.56 25.47 -12.81
#